data_9f1427db6a9c41750ec73574738a772e
#
_entry.id   9f1427db6a9c41750ec73574738a772e
#
_cell.length_a   1.000
_cell.length_b   1.000
_cell.length_c   1.000
_cell.angle_alpha   90.00
_cell.angle_beta   90.00
_cell.angle_gamma   90.00
#
_symmetry.space_group_name_H-M   'P 1'
#
loop_
_entity.id
_entity.type
_entity.pdbx_description
1 polymer ?
#
loop_
_entity_poly.entity_id
_entity_poly.type
_entity_poly.pdbx_seq_one_letter_code
_entity_poly.pdbx_strand_id
1 'polypeptide(L)'
;MVLLVDMGNTRLNMAGWEEGKAVFSAETPTDRGWTAGSCAAALAKVLAPFGVGQWEGCALSSVVPALTDAVRQALFSVTGKEPVVLGTSNISFKVLTKDPVGADMLAGAEGALARVPMPAIVADLGTATTFCAQNKAGDVLGVAIAPGVALGLDALVDRASHLRSIAFEPPGPAIGTTTAESMQSGVIYGAACLVDGMFRRMAAEMDAAEGAPSLILTGGLAGLVAPYCETKPTLAPDLLLEGLYRCYLRAKDGERGGGQ
;
A
#
# COMPACT_ATOMS: atom_id res chain seq x y z
N MET A 1 19.49 9.78 3.55
CA MET A 1 18.07 9.42 3.74
C MET A 1 17.30 9.69 2.45
N VAL A 2 16.42 8.78 2.05
CA VAL A 2 15.52 8.92 0.88
C VAL A 2 14.11 9.21 1.35
N LEU A 3 13.41 10.17 0.71
CA LEU A 3 12.01 10.45 0.97
C LEU A 3 11.15 9.54 0.07
N LEU A 4 10.37 8.66 0.66
CA LEU A 4 9.40 7.82 -0.03
C LEU A 4 8.01 8.39 0.16
N VAL A 5 7.26 8.51 -0.93
CA VAL A 5 5.91 9.08 -0.92
C VAL A 5 4.97 8.18 -1.70
N ASP A 6 3.88 7.80 -1.04
CA ASP A 6 2.77 7.09 -1.65
C ASP A 6 1.53 7.97 -1.65
N MET A 7 1.05 8.33 -2.84
CA MET A 7 -0.13 9.17 -3.02
C MET A 7 -1.34 8.33 -3.38
N GLY A 8 -2.16 8.08 -2.37
CA GLY A 8 -3.50 7.51 -2.51
C GLY A 8 -4.58 8.59 -2.76
N ASN A 9 -5.79 8.13 -3.07
CA ASN A 9 -6.95 9.00 -3.28
C ASN A 9 -7.40 9.77 -2.03
N THR A 10 -7.15 9.23 -0.85
CA THR A 10 -7.60 9.77 0.44
C THR A 10 -6.46 10.39 1.22
N ARG A 11 -5.27 9.78 1.18
CA ARG A 11 -4.10 10.18 1.96
C ARG A 11 -2.85 10.13 1.10
N LEU A 12 -1.93 11.02 1.40
CA LEU A 12 -0.55 10.98 0.96
C LEU A 12 0.30 10.55 2.15
N ASN A 13 0.87 9.35 2.06
CA ASN A 13 1.76 8.77 3.06
C ASN A 13 3.20 9.06 2.67
N MET A 14 4.07 9.30 3.67
CA MET A 14 5.48 9.54 3.43
C MET A 14 6.34 8.95 4.54
N ALA A 15 7.56 8.57 4.18
CA ALA A 15 8.54 8.10 5.14
C ALA A 15 9.95 8.56 4.75
N GLY A 16 10.77 8.91 5.74
CA GLY A 16 12.21 8.97 5.59
C GLY A 16 12.78 7.58 5.68
N TRP A 17 13.50 7.12 4.65
CA TRP A 17 14.03 5.77 4.56
C TRP A 17 15.54 5.75 4.58
N GLU A 18 16.12 4.96 5.47
CA GLU A 18 17.56 4.81 5.63
C GLU A 18 17.90 3.41 6.13
N GLU A 19 18.96 2.82 5.59
CA GLU A 19 19.45 1.48 5.98
C GLU A 19 18.36 0.39 5.98
N GLY A 20 17.45 0.45 4.99
CA GLY A 20 16.40 -0.57 4.82
C GLY A 20 15.19 -0.45 5.73
N LYS A 21 15.01 0.66 6.44
CA LYS A 21 13.88 0.90 7.34
C LYS A 21 13.38 2.34 7.32
N ALA A 22 12.14 2.52 7.72
CA ALA A 22 11.59 3.84 7.99
C ALA A 22 12.22 4.44 9.26
N VAL A 23 12.79 5.64 9.15
CA VAL A 23 13.31 6.43 10.27
C VAL A 23 12.18 7.26 10.89
N PHE A 24 11.26 7.71 10.05
CA PHE A 24 10.00 8.34 10.45
C PHE A 24 8.93 8.02 9.42
N SER A 25 7.68 8.15 9.84
CA SER A 25 6.51 8.10 8.96
C SER A 25 5.61 9.29 9.24
N ALA A 26 4.97 9.82 8.22
CA ALA A 26 4.04 10.93 8.31
C ALA A 26 2.96 10.79 7.23
N GLU A 27 1.82 11.44 7.45
CA GLU A 27 0.73 11.45 6.49
C GLU A 27 0.03 12.80 6.43
N THR A 28 -0.63 13.06 5.32
CA THR A 28 -1.54 14.20 5.15
C THR A 28 -2.72 13.79 4.27
N PRO A 29 -3.92 14.35 4.48
CA PRO A 29 -5.03 14.13 3.54
C PRO A 29 -4.64 14.57 2.12
N THR A 30 -5.05 13.80 1.11
CA THR A 30 -4.89 14.17 -0.29
C THR A 30 -5.91 15.26 -0.62
N ASP A 31 -5.42 16.45 -1.00
CA ASP A 31 -6.26 17.55 -1.47
C ASP A 31 -6.28 17.55 -3.02
N ARG A 32 -7.44 17.31 -3.58
CA ARG A 32 -7.64 17.29 -5.04
C ARG A 32 -7.42 18.62 -5.73
N GLY A 33 -7.37 19.73 -4.98
CA GLY A 33 -7.06 21.06 -5.45
C GLY A 33 -5.58 21.42 -5.39
N TRP A 34 -4.68 20.53 -5.03
CA TRP A 34 -3.27 20.82 -4.96
C TRP A 34 -2.68 21.33 -6.27
N THR A 35 -1.99 22.45 -6.15
CA THR A 35 -0.96 22.90 -7.10
C THR A 35 0.42 22.46 -6.59
N ALA A 36 1.45 22.53 -7.41
CA ALA A 36 2.81 22.23 -6.98
C ALA A 36 3.22 23.05 -5.73
N GLY A 37 2.88 24.36 -5.72
CA GLY A 37 3.22 25.25 -4.59
C GLY A 37 2.46 24.94 -3.31
N SER A 38 1.13 24.70 -3.38
CA SER A 38 0.34 24.37 -2.19
C SER A 38 0.71 22.98 -1.64
N CYS A 39 1.00 22.04 -2.52
CA CYS A 39 1.48 20.71 -2.12
C CYS A 39 2.87 20.81 -1.45
N ALA A 40 3.81 21.57 -2.03
CA ALA A 40 5.13 21.79 -1.43
C ALA A 40 5.04 22.38 -0.02
N ALA A 41 4.16 23.37 0.18
CA ALA A 41 3.92 23.97 1.48
C ALA A 41 3.34 22.95 2.49
N ALA A 42 2.38 22.10 2.06
CA ALA A 42 1.82 21.05 2.90
C ALA A 42 2.90 20.01 3.29
N LEU A 43 3.70 19.54 2.32
CA LEU A 43 4.79 18.61 2.57
C LEU A 43 5.85 19.21 3.52
N ALA A 44 6.28 20.45 3.28
CA ALA A 44 7.26 21.11 4.14
C ALA A 44 6.77 21.22 5.59
N LYS A 45 5.49 21.56 5.78
CA LYS A 45 4.86 21.61 7.12
C LYS A 45 4.88 20.25 7.83
N VAL A 46 4.53 19.19 7.13
CA VAL A 46 4.48 17.83 7.68
C VAL A 46 5.87 17.30 7.98
N LEU A 47 6.86 17.64 7.15
CA LEU A 47 8.24 17.15 7.29
C LEU A 47 9.08 17.98 8.27
N ALA A 48 8.67 19.23 8.59
CA ALA A 48 9.40 20.12 9.49
C ALA A 48 9.78 19.53 10.85
N PRO A 49 8.92 18.75 11.54
CA PRO A 49 9.26 18.15 12.84
C PRO A 49 10.42 17.17 12.81
N PHE A 50 10.75 16.59 11.65
CA PHE A 50 11.78 15.56 11.52
C PHE A 50 13.19 16.13 11.28
N GLY A 51 13.31 17.44 11.03
CA GLY A 51 14.59 18.15 10.99
C GLY A 51 15.59 17.63 9.95
N VAL A 52 15.12 17.11 8.81
CA VAL A 52 15.99 16.52 7.78
C VAL A 52 16.76 17.64 7.08
N GLY A 53 18.08 17.68 7.26
CA GLY A 53 18.94 18.70 6.68
C GLY A 53 19.21 18.49 5.19
N GLN A 54 19.31 17.24 4.70
CA GLN A 54 19.59 16.95 3.30
C GLN A 54 19.00 15.60 2.87
N TRP A 55 18.34 15.61 1.69
CA TRP A 55 17.81 14.40 1.06
C TRP A 55 18.81 13.84 0.02
N GLU A 56 18.99 12.54 0.01
CA GLU A 56 19.77 11.82 -1.02
C GLU A 56 18.96 11.63 -2.30
N GLY A 57 17.64 11.50 -2.14
CA GLY A 57 16.70 11.33 -3.23
C GLY A 57 15.27 11.26 -2.75
N CYS A 58 14.37 11.07 -3.69
CA CYS A 58 12.96 10.81 -3.39
C CYS A 58 12.32 9.90 -4.44
N ALA A 59 11.26 9.19 -4.04
CA ALA A 59 10.45 8.38 -4.92
C ALA A 59 8.96 8.61 -4.65
N LEU A 60 8.15 8.47 -5.69
CA LEU A 60 6.71 8.69 -5.68
C LEU A 60 5.98 7.50 -6.28
N SER A 61 5.15 6.84 -5.49
CA SER A 61 4.03 6.01 -5.94
C SER A 61 2.79 6.88 -6.03
N SER A 62 2.01 6.77 -7.09
CA SER A 62 0.80 7.58 -7.26
C SER A 62 -0.30 6.81 -7.99
N VAL A 63 -1.48 6.81 -7.38
CA VAL A 63 -2.73 6.32 -8.00
C VAL A 63 -3.71 7.46 -8.31
N VAL A 64 -3.22 8.71 -8.35
CA VAL A 64 -4.00 9.92 -8.66
C VAL A 64 -3.36 10.68 -9.84
N PRO A 65 -3.59 10.24 -11.09
CA PRO A 65 -2.91 10.79 -12.27
C PRO A 65 -3.00 12.32 -12.39
N ALA A 66 -4.16 12.90 -12.02
CA ALA A 66 -4.39 14.34 -12.10
C ALA A 66 -3.47 15.18 -11.18
N LEU A 67 -2.92 14.57 -10.12
CA LEU A 67 -2.05 15.23 -9.14
C LEU A 67 -0.58 14.82 -9.24
N THR A 68 -0.27 13.76 -9.99
CA THR A 68 1.08 13.18 -10.03
C THR A 68 2.14 14.23 -10.37
N ASP A 69 1.92 15.06 -11.39
CA ASP A 69 2.85 16.10 -11.79
C ASP A 69 3.00 17.21 -10.74
N ALA A 70 1.91 17.64 -10.12
CA ALA A 70 1.96 18.65 -9.06
C ALA A 70 2.76 18.16 -7.85
N VAL A 71 2.53 16.89 -7.44
CA VAL A 71 3.27 16.28 -6.33
C VAL A 71 4.74 16.03 -6.69
N ARG A 72 5.04 15.59 -7.93
CA ARG A 72 6.41 15.46 -8.41
C ARG A 72 7.19 16.79 -8.30
N GLN A 73 6.62 17.90 -8.78
CA GLN A 73 7.21 19.22 -8.69
C GLN A 73 7.35 19.71 -7.24
N ALA A 74 6.36 19.42 -6.39
CA ALA A 74 6.41 19.74 -4.96
C ALA A 74 7.55 18.98 -4.26
N LEU A 75 7.73 17.70 -4.55
CA LEU A 75 8.83 16.87 -4.01
C LEU A 75 10.19 17.42 -4.46
N PHE A 76 10.33 17.80 -5.72
CA PHE A 76 11.55 18.47 -6.20
C PHE A 76 11.84 19.75 -5.42
N SER A 77 10.82 20.58 -5.20
CA SER A 77 10.95 21.84 -4.45
C SER A 77 11.39 21.61 -2.98
N VAL A 78 10.88 20.54 -2.35
CA VAL A 78 11.18 20.22 -0.93
C VAL A 78 12.51 19.54 -0.76
N THR A 79 12.89 18.65 -1.69
CA THR A 79 14.06 17.79 -1.54
C THR A 79 15.29 18.26 -2.33
N GLY A 80 15.09 19.12 -3.34
CA GLY A 80 16.13 19.47 -4.33
C GLY A 80 16.53 18.29 -5.22
N LYS A 81 15.77 17.21 -5.24
CA LYS A 81 16.04 15.97 -6.00
C LYS A 81 14.88 15.66 -6.93
N GLU A 82 15.18 15.25 -8.16
CA GLU A 82 14.14 14.77 -9.08
C GLU A 82 13.56 13.45 -8.56
N PRO A 83 12.23 13.37 -8.35
CA PRO A 83 11.61 12.16 -7.84
C PRO A 83 11.63 11.02 -8.87
N VAL A 84 11.97 9.82 -8.42
CA VAL A 84 11.71 8.60 -9.19
C VAL A 84 10.21 8.30 -9.08
N VAL A 85 9.46 8.46 -10.16
CA VAL A 85 8.05 8.10 -10.22
C VAL A 85 7.93 6.61 -10.55
N LEU A 86 7.23 5.86 -9.71
CA LEU A 86 7.02 4.43 -9.88
C LEU A 86 6.19 4.15 -11.14
N GLY A 87 6.70 3.23 -11.94
CA GLY A 87 6.07 2.72 -13.15
C GLY A 87 6.66 1.38 -13.56
N THR A 88 6.17 0.81 -14.65
CA THR A 88 6.63 -0.49 -15.15
C THR A 88 8.10 -0.51 -15.61
N SER A 89 8.71 0.65 -15.80
CA SER A 89 10.13 0.76 -16.19
C SER A 89 11.12 0.56 -15.04
N ASN A 90 10.66 0.65 -13.79
CA ASN A 90 11.53 0.57 -12.62
C ASN A 90 11.13 -0.52 -11.60
N ILE A 91 10.29 -1.47 -12.00
CA ILE A 91 10.02 -2.73 -11.29
C ILE A 91 10.91 -3.88 -11.82
N SER A 92 11.01 -4.99 -11.05
CA SER A 92 11.87 -6.13 -11.39
C SER A 92 11.14 -7.29 -12.07
N PHE A 93 9.87 -7.20 -12.28
CA PHE A 93 8.98 -8.24 -12.80
C PHE A 93 8.11 -7.73 -13.93
N LYS A 94 7.40 -8.63 -14.61
CA LYS A 94 6.43 -8.31 -15.66
C LYS A 94 5.04 -8.16 -15.07
N VAL A 95 4.23 -7.33 -15.71
CA VAL A 95 2.79 -7.22 -15.42
C VAL A 95 2.06 -7.90 -16.57
N LEU A 96 1.35 -9.00 -16.26
CA LEU A 96 0.67 -9.84 -17.27
C LEU A 96 -0.82 -9.52 -17.42
N THR A 97 -1.31 -8.48 -16.74
CA THR A 97 -2.68 -8.01 -16.84
C THR A 97 -2.94 -7.28 -18.15
N LYS A 98 -4.19 -7.25 -18.59
CA LYS A 98 -4.61 -6.50 -19.78
C LYS A 98 -4.67 -5.00 -19.53
N ASP A 99 -5.10 -4.61 -18.34
CA ASP A 99 -5.21 -3.23 -17.89
C ASP A 99 -4.04 -2.85 -16.96
N PRO A 100 -3.68 -1.57 -16.89
CA PRO A 100 -2.65 -1.11 -15.95
C PRO A 100 -2.97 -1.44 -14.50
N VAL A 101 -1.96 -1.84 -13.75
CA VAL A 101 -2.03 -2.07 -12.30
C VAL A 101 -1.61 -0.80 -11.57
N GLY A 102 -2.27 -0.48 -10.46
CA GLY A 102 -1.96 0.69 -9.64
C GLY A 102 -0.52 0.69 -9.13
N ALA A 103 0.09 1.87 -9.02
CA ALA A 103 1.47 2.01 -8.58
C ALA A 103 1.68 1.48 -7.15
N ASP A 104 0.70 1.66 -6.27
CA ASP A 104 0.67 1.10 -4.91
C ASP A 104 0.78 -0.44 -4.92
N MET A 105 -0.02 -1.11 -5.76
CA MET A 105 0.04 -2.57 -5.92
C MET A 105 1.38 -3.02 -6.50
N LEU A 106 1.95 -2.27 -7.47
CA LEU A 106 3.29 -2.57 -8.01
C LEU A 106 4.38 -2.42 -6.94
N ALA A 107 4.29 -1.39 -6.09
CA ALA A 107 5.21 -1.24 -4.97
C ALA A 107 5.07 -2.38 -3.96
N GLY A 108 3.84 -2.76 -3.59
CA GLY A 108 3.58 -3.91 -2.73
C GLY A 108 4.14 -5.21 -3.30
N ALA A 109 3.96 -5.45 -4.59
CA ALA A 109 4.49 -6.60 -5.30
C ALA A 109 6.04 -6.65 -5.30
N GLU A 110 6.71 -5.50 -5.53
CA GLU A 110 8.17 -5.39 -5.45
C GLU A 110 8.69 -5.63 -4.03
N GLY A 111 7.96 -5.16 -3.01
CA GLY A 111 8.26 -5.42 -1.59
C GLY A 111 8.14 -6.90 -1.23
N ALA A 112 7.13 -7.59 -1.76
CA ALA A 112 6.87 -9.00 -1.49
C ALA A 112 8.03 -9.91 -1.92
N LEU A 113 8.71 -9.57 -3.04
CA LEU A 113 9.88 -10.31 -3.52
C LEU A 113 11.03 -10.41 -2.50
N ALA A 114 11.10 -9.47 -1.55
CA ALA A 114 12.11 -9.48 -0.51
C ALA A 114 11.66 -10.12 0.80
N ARG A 115 10.37 -10.32 0.98
CA ARG A 115 9.78 -10.69 2.28
C ARG A 115 9.32 -12.14 2.37
N VAL A 116 8.88 -12.71 1.26
CA VAL A 116 8.31 -14.07 1.25
C VAL A 116 8.80 -14.86 0.03
N PRO A 117 8.81 -16.19 0.12
CA PRO A 117 9.04 -17.03 -1.05
C PRO A 117 7.92 -16.83 -2.08
N MET A 118 8.31 -16.83 -3.38
CA MET A 118 7.36 -16.84 -4.50
C MET A 118 6.94 -18.29 -4.85
N PRO A 119 5.72 -18.49 -5.33
CA PRO A 119 4.69 -17.49 -5.65
C PRO A 119 4.08 -16.85 -4.40
N ALA A 120 3.44 -15.67 -4.56
CA ALA A 120 2.85 -14.94 -3.46
C ALA A 120 1.55 -14.21 -3.84
N ILE A 121 0.73 -13.95 -2.84
CA ILE A 121 -0.44 -13.08 -2.92
C ILE A 121 -0.26 -11.98 -1.88
N VAL A 122 -0.22 -10.73 -2.33
CA VAL A 122 -0.21 -9.55 -1.46
C VAL A 122 -1.65 -9.10 -1.25
N ALA A 123 -2.07 -8.99 0.01
CA ALA A 123 -3.34 -8.38 0.40
C ALA A 123 -3.04 -7.06 1.12
N ASP A 124 -3.61 -5.95 0.63
CA ASP A 124 -3.48 -4.62 1.24
C ASP A 124 -4.84 -4.15 1.78
N LEU A 125 -4.92 -3.89 3.08
CA LEU A 125 -6.10 -3.37 3.77
C LEU A 125 -6.02 -1.84 3.91
N GLY A 126 -6.05 -1.16 2.76
CA GLY A 126 -6.04 0.29 2.64
C GLY A 126 -7.43 0.92 2.45
N THR A 127 -7.49 2.05 1.71
CA THR A 127 -8.77 2.69 1.29
C THR A 127 -9.64 1.73 0.49
N ALA A 128 -9.04 0.96 -0.41
CA ALA A 128 -9.59 -0.27 -0.96
C ALA A 128 -8.90 -1.47 -0.32
N THR A 129 -9.53 -2.62 -0.29
CA THR A 129 -8.87 -3.88 -0.02
C THR A 129 -8.45 -4.47 -1.37
N THR A 130 -7.13 -4.58 -1.59
CA THR A 130 -6.60 -5.09 -2.85
C THR A 130 -5.85 -6.40 -2.68
N PHE A 131 -5.86 -7.23 -3.71
CA PHE A 131 -5.09 -8.47 -3.77
C PHE A 131 -4.30 -8.49 -5.07
N CYS A 132 -3.01 -8.81 -4.99
CA CYS A 132 -2.10 -8.91 -6.12
C CYS A 132 -1.44 -10.29 -6.11
N ALA A 133 -1.69 -11.10 -7.15
CA ALA A 133 -1.10 -12.44 -7.28
C ALA A 133 0.17 -12.38 -8.12
N GLN A 134 1.24 -13.00 -7.63
CA GLN A 134 2.53 -13.11 -8.31
C GLN A 134 2.93 -14.59 -8.48
N ASN A 135 3.39 -14.96 -9.68
CA ASN A 135 3.90 -16.28 -9.97
C ASN A 135 5.29 -16.52 -9.35
N LYS A 136 5.87 -17.68 -9.57
CA LYS A 136 7.20 -18.04 -9.06
C LYS A 136 8.33 -17.14 -9.55
N ALA A 137 8.20 -16.54 -10.73
CA ALA A 137 9.15 -15.56 -11.27
C ALA A 137 8.95 -14.16 -10.66
N GLY A 138 7.89 -13.94 -9.89
CA GLY A 138 7.50 -12.64 -9.34
C GLY A 138 6.60 -11.83 -10.26
N ASP A 139 6.27 -12.33 -11.46
CA ASP A 139 5.42 -11.60 -12.41
C ASP A 139 3.99 -11.50 -11.87
N VAL A 140 3.39 -10.31 -11.99
CA VAL A 140 2.01 -10.07 -11.58
C VAL A 140 1.05 -10.72 -12.56
N LEU A 141 0.31 -11.73 -12.08
CA LEU A 141 -0.68 -12.50 -12.83
C LEU A 141 -2.01 -11.76 -12.96
N GLY A 142 -2.42 -11.09 -11.88
CA GLY A 142 -3.70 -10.41 -11.80
C GLY A 142 -3.94 -9.81 -10.42
N VAL A 143 -5.04 -9.05 -10.34
CA VAL A 143 -5.42 -8.33 -9.14
C VAL A 143 -6.91 -8.51 -8.84
N ALA A 144 -7.29 -8.34 -7.57
CA ALA A 144 -8.69 -8.18 -7.17
C ALA A 144 -8.81 -6.93 -6.30
N ILE A 145 -9.94 -6.24 -6.42
CA ILE A 145 -10.22 -5.00 -5.69
C ILE A 145 -11.59 -5.12 -5.02
N ALA A 146 -11.62 -4.90 -3.72
CA ALA A 146 -12.83 -4.89 -2.91
C ALA A 146 -12.91 -3.57 -2.13
N PRO A 147 -14.09 -3.21 -1.59
CA PRO A 147 -14.19 -2.07 -0.69
C PRO A 147 -13.23 -2.22 0.50
N GLY A 148 -12.57 -1.13 0.88
CA GLY A 148 -11.75 -1.11 2.08
C GLY A 148 -12.60 -1.27 3.34
N VAL A 149 -12.02 -1.80 4.40
CA VAL A 149 -12.72 -2.09 5.66
C VAL A 149 -13.35 -0.84 6.25
N ALA A 150 -12.60 0.28 6.29
CA ALA A 150 -13.11 1.57 6.76
C ALA A 150 -14.21 2.12 5.85
N LEU A 151 -14.00 2.06 4.53
CA LEU A 151 -15.00 2.50 3.54
C LEU A 151 -16.31 1.71 3.68
N GLY A 152 -16.22 0.39 3.92
CA GLY A 152 -17.39 -0.46 4.16
C GLY A 152 -18.15 -0.08 5.43
N LEU A 153 -17.44 0.23 6.52
CA LEU A 153 -18.05 0.70 7.77
C LEU A 153 -18.73 2.06 7.58
N ASP A 154 -18.07 3.02 6.93
CA ASP A 154 -18.61 4.35 6.67
C ASP A 154 -19.88 4.26 5.82
N ALA A 155 -19.85 3.48 4.74
CA ALA A 155 -21.01 3.26 3.89
C ALA A 155 -22.19 2.59 4.62
N LEU A 156 -21.91 1.70 5.58
CA LEU A 156 -22.94 1.08 6.42
C LEU A 156 -23.59 2.11 7.36
N VAL A 157 -22.78 2.92 8.03
CA VAL A 157 -23.25 3.97 8.95
C VAL A 157 -24.05 5.04 8.21
N ASP A 158 -23.59 5.47 7.05
CA ASP A 158 -24.27 6.49 6.24
C ASP A 158 -25.64 6.05 5.73
N ARG A 159 -25.83 4.74 5.50
CA ARG A 159 -27.08 4.20 4.91
C ARG A 159 -28.04 3.57 5.91
N ALA A 160 -27.58 3.25 7.10
CA ALA A 160 -28.40 2.63 8.15
C ALA A 160 -28.60 3.61 9.32
N SER A 161 -29.74 4.32 9.32
CA SER A 161 -30.03 5.45 10.22
C SER A 161 -29.92 5.17 11.73
N HIS A 162 -29.96 3.91 12.13
CA HIS A 162 -29.84 3.49 13.53
C HIS A 162 -28.42 2.99 13.92
N LEU A 163 -27.51 2.84 12.94
CA LEU A 163 -26.14 2.46 13.20
C LEU A 163 -25.27 3.70 13.44
N ARG A 164 -24.31 3.57 14.33
CA ARG A 164 -23.33 4.62 14.63
C ARG A 164 -21.94 4.11 14.36
N SER A 165 -21.02 5.00 14.02
CA SER A 165 -19.62 4.64 13.84
C SER A 165 -19.05 3.97 15.11
N ILE A 166 -18.19 3.00 14.89
CA ILE A 166 -17.48 2.25 15.92
C ILE A 166 -15.97 2.46 15.74
N ALA A 167 -15.21 2.29 16.81
CA ALA A 167 -13.75 2.27 16.75
C ALA A 167 -13.26 0.95 16.13
N PHE A 168 -12.11 1.01 15.43
CA PHE A 168 -11.40 -0.18 14.98
C PHE A 168 -10.59 -0.77 16.14
N GLU A 169 -11.19 -1.73 16.84
CA GLU A 169 -10.65 -2.40 18.02
C GLU A 169 -10.75 -3.92 17.87
N PRO A 170 -9.97 -4.71 18.62
CA PRO A 170 -10.11 -6.15 18.65
C PRO A 170 -11.56 -6.56 18.90
N PRO A 171 -12.16 -7.42 18.05
CA PRO A 171 -13.54 -7.84 18.23
C PRO A 171 -13.69 -8.78 19.45
N GLY A 172 -14.85 -8.73 20.08
CA GLY A 172 -15.30 -9.74 21.02
C GLY A 172 -15.69 -11.06 20.33
N PRO A 173 -16.73 -11.77 20.82
CA PRO A 173 -17.19 -13.00 20.17
C PRO A 173 -17.77 -12.71 18.75
N ALA A 174 -17.71 -13.72 17.89
CA ALA A 174 -18.27 -13.59 16.53
C ALA A 174 -19.78 -13.37 16.53
N ILE A 175 -20.48 -13.87 17.55
CA ILE A 175 -21.91 -13.61 17.78
C ILE A 175 -22.03 -12.43 18.75
N GLY A 176 -22.18 -11.22 18.20
CA GLY A 176 -22.39 -10.01 19.00
C GLY A 176 -23.81 -9.96 19.61
N THR A 177 -23.92 -9.48 20.82
CA THR A 177 -25.18 -9.33 21.57
C THR A 177 -25.66 -7.88 21.64
N THR A 178 -24.80 -6.93 21.27
CA THR A 178 -25.12 -5.51 21.12
C THR A 178 -24.85 -5.05 19.69
N THR A 179 -25.44 -3.94 19.27
CA THR A 179 -25.20 -3.37 17.93
C THR A 179 -23.69 -3.11 17.69
N ALA A 180 -22.99 -2.56 18.67
CA ALA A 180 -21.55 -2.28 18.55
C ALA A 180 -20.74 -3.57 18.38
N GLU A 181 -20.97 -4.59 19.19
CA GLU A 181 -20.31 -5.89 19.07
C GLU A 181 -20.62 -6.56 17.72
N SER A 182 -21.87 -6.49 17.27
CA SER A 182 -22.29 -7.07 15.99
C SER A 182 -21.60 -6.39 14.82
N MET A 183 -21.49 -5.04 14.84
CA MET A 183 -20.77 -4.28 13.82
C MET A 183 -19.26 -4.60 13.86
N GLN A 184 -18.67 -4.63 15.04
CA GLN A 184 -17.24 -4.91 15.22
C GLN A 184 -16.88 -6.33 14.75
N SER A 185 -17.72 -7.31 15.10
CA SER A 185 -17.61 -8.68 14.61
C SER A 185 -17.68 -8.74 13.07
N GLY A 186 -18.72 -8.16 12.49
CA GLY A 186 -18.93 -8.17 11.04
C GLY A 186 -17.79 -7.47 10.28
N VAL A 187 -17.26 -6.36 10.81
CA VAL A 187 -16.18 -5.60 10.18
C VAL A 187 -14.85 -6.35 10.27
N ILE A 188 -14.45 -6.81 11.46
CA ILE A 188 -13.10 -7.38 11.64
C ILE A 188 -13.04 -8.85 11.21
N TYR A 189 -13.96 -9.70 11.69
CA TYR A 189 -14.01 -11.10 11.21
C TYR A 189 -14.40 -11.18 9.75
N GLY A 190 -15.29 -10.27 9.26
CA GLY A 190 -15.62 -10.20 7.84
C GLY A 190 -14.42 -9.86 6.97
N ALA A 191 -13.55 -8.94 7.40
CA ALA A 191 -12.31 -8.62 6.72
C ALA A 191 -11.34 -9.82 6.71
N ALA A 192 -11.19 -10.54 7.84
CA ALA A 192 -10.37 -11.74 7.91
C ALA A 192 -10.90 -12.84 6.97
N CYS A 193 -12.21 -13.08 6.97
CA CYS A 193 -12.85 -14.03 6.06
C CYS A 193 -12.67 -13.64 4.58
N LEU A 194 -12.72 -12.33 4.25
CA LEU A 194 -12.44 -11.85 2.91
C LEU A 194 -11.00 -12.18 2.50
N VAL A 195 -10.02 -11.89 3.36
CA VAL A 195 -8.59 -12.19 3.12
C VAL A 195 -8.41 -13.70 2.89
N ASP A 196 -8.90 -14.54 3.79
CA ASP A 196 -8.78 -15.99 3.70
C ASP A 196 -9.52 -16.56 2.48
N GLY A 197 -10.72 -16.06 2.21
CA GLY A 197 -11.54 -16.50 1.08
C GLY A 197 -10.94 -16.15 -0.26
N MET A 198 -10.44 -14.92 -0.41
CA MET A 198 -9.79 -14.46 -1.64
C MET A 198 -8.46 -15.17 -1.85
N PHE A 199 -7.65 -15.33 -0.80
CA PHE A 199 -6.41 -16.10 -0.88
C PHE A 199 -6.65 -17.50 -1.41
N ARG A 200 -7.60 -18.25 -0.83
CA ARG A 200 -7.94 -19.62 -1.29
C ARG A 200 -8.40 -19.66 -2.75
N ARG A 201 -9.21 -18.70 -3.19
CA ARG A 201 -9.70 -18.63 -4.57
C ARG A 201 -8.59 -18.32 -5.55
N MET A 202 -7.79 -17.29 -5.27
CA MET A 202 -6.67 -16.90 -6.14
C MET A 202 -5.60 -18.00 -6.19
N ALA A 203 -5.26 -18.61 -5.06
CA ALA A 203 -4.32 -19.73 -5.00
C ALA A 203 -4.78 -20.94 -5.83
N ALA A 204 -6.09 -21.20 -5.90
CA ALA A 204 -6.65 -22.28 -6.72
C ALA A 204 -6.57 -22.00 -8.23
N GLU A 205 -6.43 -20.76 -8.65
CA GLU A 205 -6.26 -20.34 -10.05
C GLU A 205 -4.78 -20.27 -10.48
N MET A 206 -3.84 -20.28 -9.50
CA MET A 206 -2.40 -20.26 -9.77
C MET A 206 -1.91 -21.67 -10.17
N ASP A 207 -0.79 -21.72 -10.91
CA ASP A 207 -0.21 -23.00 -11.33
C ASP A 207 0.30 -23.82 -10.11
N ALA A 208 -0.33 -24.93 -9.85
CA ALA A 208 0.05 -25.82 -8.74
C ALA A 208 1.49 -26.35 -8.85
N ALA A 209 2.07 -26.40 -10.05
CA ALA A 209 3.46 -26.80 -10.26
C ALA A 209 4.47 -25.79 -9.71
N GLU A 210 4.05 -24.52 -9.53
CA GLU A 210 4.90 -23.48 -8.94
C GLU A 210 4.97 -23.55 -7.41
N GLY A 211 4.10 -24.35 -6.78
CA GLY A 211 3.99 -24.51 -5.33
C GLY A 211 2.88 -23.67 -4.71
N ALA A 212 2.65 -23.85 -3.43
CA ALA A 212 1.64 -23.08 -2.70
C ALA A 212 2.10 -21.61 -2.53
N PRO A 213 1.24 -20.63 -2.82
CA PRO A 213 1.61 -19.22 -2.65
C PRO A 213 1.72 -18.83 -1.18
N SER A 214 2.66 -17.91 -0.90
CA SER A 214 2.73 -17.20 0.37
C SER A 214 1.64 -16.13 0.43
N LEU A 215 1.05 -15.90 1.62
CA LEU A 215 0.17 -14.74 1.84
C LEU A 215 0.90 -13.69 2.66
N ILE A 216 0.97 -12.48 2.15
CA ILE A 216 1.48 -11.31 2.86
C ILE A 216 0.36 -10.29 3.03
N LEU A 217 0.26 -9.70 4.21
CA LEU A 217 -0.77 -8.73 4.56
C LEU A 217 -0.15 -7.40 4.93
N THR A 218 -0.63 -6.33 4.31
CA THR A 218 -0.19 -4.95 4.52
C THR A 218 -1.38 -3.99 4.62
N GLY A 219 -1.11 -2.71 4.82
CA GLY A 219 -2.13 -1.67 4.96
C GLY A 219 -2.44 -1.31 6.41
N GLY A 220 -3.12 -0.19 6.60
CA GLY A 220 -3.34 0.41 7.93
C GLY A 220 -4.13 -0.45 8.91
N LEU A 221 -4.99 -1.35 8.44
CA LEU A 221 -5.79 -2.26 9.27
C LEU A 221 -5.24 -3.69 9.30
N ALA A 222 -4.13 -3.97 8.63
CA ALA A 222 -3.56 -5.30 8.55
C ALA A 222 -3.21 -5.88 9.95
N GLY A 223 -2.60 -5.07 10.81
CA GLY A 223 -2.25 -5.48 12.18
C GLY A 223 -3.45 -5.86 13.05
N LEU A 224 -4.61 -5.22 12.81
CA LEU A 224 -5.84 -5.52 13.53
C LEU A 224 -6.52 -6.79 12.99
N VAL A 225 -6.46 -7.04 11.68
CA VAL A 225 -7.17 -8.15 11.01
C VAL A 225 -6.34 -9.46 11.01
N ALA A 226 -5.02 -9.38 10.85
CA ALA A 226 -4.14 -10.54 10.73
C ALA A 226 -4.30 -11.61 11.82
N PRO A 227 -4.51 -11.27 13.12
CA PRO A 227 -4.69 -12.27 14.17
C PRO A 227 -5.90 -13.19 13.96
N TYR A 228 -6.90 -12.73 13.22
CA TYR A 228 -8.17 -13.42 12.98
C TYR A 228 -8.20 -14.18 11.63
N CYS A 229 -7.16 -14.06 10.81
CA CYS A 229 -7.02 -14.86 9.60
C CYS A 229 -6.64 -16.31 9.92
N GLU A 230 -7.33 -17.28 9.30
CA GLU A 230 -7.02 -18.72 9.40
C GLU A 230 -5.71 -19.04 8.69
N THR A 231 -5.45 -18.37 7.57
CA THR A 231 -4.27 -18.59 6.70
C THR A 231 -2.94 -18.09 7.30
N LYS A 232 -2.96 -17.37 8.44
CA LYS A 232 -1.75 -16.86 9.13
C LYS A 232 -0.83 -16.10 8.19
N PRO A 233 -1.25 -14.94 7.65
CA PRO A 233 -0.46 -14.15 6.72
C PRO A 233 0.83 -13.62 7.36
N THR A 234 1.88 -13.44 6.54
CA THR A 234 3.05 -12.65 6.93
C THR A 234 2.64 -11.18 7.00
N LEU A 235 2.71 -10.57 8.17
CA LEU A 235 2.39 -9.15 8.35
C LEU A 235 3.60 -8.29 7.96
N ALA A 236 3.37 -7.32 7.06
CA ALA A 236 4.40 -6.41 6.57
C ALA A 236 3.84 -4.97 6.42
N PRO A 237 3.78 -4.19 7.51
CA PRO A 237 3.20 -2.84 7.48
C PRO A 237 3.85 -1.89 6.48
N ASP A 238 5.18 -2.00 6.32
CA ASP A 238 5.98 -1.10 5.47
C ASP A 238 6.23 -1.66 4.06
N LEU A 239 5.49 -2.69 3.64
CA LEU A 239 5.73 -3.43 2.39
C LEU A 239 5.80 -2.54 1.17
N LEU A 240 4.86 -1.61 1.03
CA LEU A 240 4.77 -0.68 -0.09
C LEU A 240 5.96 0.27 -0.12
N LEU A 241 6.35 0.80 1.03
CA LEU A 241 7.50 1.71 1.15
C LEU A 241 8.81 0.98 0.83
N GLU A 242 8.98 -0.25 1.32
CA GLU A 242 10.13 -1.09 0.97
C GLU A 242 10.21 -1.35 -0.53
N GLY A 243 9.09 -1.71 -1.15
CA GLY A 243 9.02 -1.91 -2.60
C GLY A 243 9.33 -0.63 -3.37
N LEU A 244 8.77 0.51 -2.96
CA LEU A 244 9.06 1.80 -3.57
C LEU A 244 10.55 2.17 -3.46
N TYR A 245 11.18 1.89 -2.32
CA TYR A 245 12.62 2.08 -2.15
C TYR A 245 13.45 1.21 -3.10
N ARG A 246 13.05 -0.05 -3.30
CA ARG A 246 13.71 -0.95 -4.26
C ARG A 246 13.61 -0.43 -5.70
N CYS A 247 12.44 0.08 -6.08
CA CYS A 247 12.24 0.73 -7.37
C CYS A 247 13.11 1.98 -7.52
N TYR A 248 13.26 2.78 -6.46
CA TYR A 248 14.17 3.92 -6.44
C TYR A 248 15.62 3.51 -6.69
N LEU A 249 16.11 2.49 -5.99
CA LEU A 249 17.49 2.00 -6.17
C LEU A 249 17.73 1.52 -7.60
N ARG A 250 16.78 0.75 -8.16
CA ARG A 250 16.87 0.24 -9.53
C ARG A 250 16.96 1.37 -10.57
N ALA A 251 16.14 2.41 -10.41
CA ALA A 251 16.19 3.57 -11.30
C ALA A 251 17.56 4.26 -11.23
N LYS A 252 18.13 4.40 -10.04
CA LYS A 252 19.45 5.01 -9.85
C LYS A 252 20.61 4.18 -10.42
N ASP A 253 20.51 2.86 -10.34
CA ASP A 253 21.53 1.97 -10.94
C ASP A 253 21.45 2.00 -12.47
N GLY A 254 20.23 2.08 -13.04
CA GLY A 254 20.02 2.25 -14.48
C GLY A 254 20.62 3.57 -15.02
N GLU A 255 20.50 4.68 -14.28
CA GLU A 255 21.12 5.95 -14.63
C GLU A 255 22.66 5.88 -14.65
N ARG A 256 23.28 5.10 -13.74
CA ARG A 256 24.74 4.92 -13.66
C ARG A 256 25.29 4.03 -14.76
N GLY A 257 24.52 3.03 -15.21
CA GLY A 257 24.93 2.08 -16.26
C GLY A 257 24.76 2.60 -17.68
N GLY A 258 23.93 3.62 -17.91
CA GLY A 258 23.66 4.20 -19.24
C GLY A 258 24.61 5.32 -19.65
N GLY A 259 25.61 5.66 -18.85
CA GLY A 259 26.58 6.74 -19.10
C GLY A 259 27.96 6.31 -19.63
N GLN A 260 28.07 5.12 -20.23
CA GLN A 260 29.31 4.67 -20.90
C GLN A 260 29.19 4.61 -22.39
#